data_6c7fb2d310eb81f6c464291d83965bb5
#
_entry.id   6c7fb2d310eb81f6c464291d83965bb5
#
_cell.length_a   1.000
_cell.length_b   1.000
_cell.length_c   1.000
_cell.angle_alpha   90.00
_cell.angle_beta   90.00
_cell.angle_gamma   90.00
#
_symmetry.space_group_name_H-M   'P 1'
#
loop_
_entity.id
_entity.type
_entity.pdbx_description
1 polymer ?
#
loop_
_entity_poly.entity_id
_entity_poly.type
_entity_poly.pdbx_seq_one_letter_code
_entity_poly.pdbx_strand_id
1 'polypeptide(L)'
;WEERATILSELADVDRVINFNDSDNSAKDAIRKVRAIYPDAHIIFANGGDRTKTNIPEMEMLEEMLQLEFVFGVGGTDKANSSSWILQEWKAPKTNRAWGYYRVLHDVPGCKVKELTVEPGKSLSMQKHFKRNEYWLVSEGKADLLSMMSNGYQLPAKVLEQHNSAYIPQGDWHQLTNPY
;
A
#
# COMPACT_ATOMS: atom_id res chain seq x y z
N TRP A 1 16.07 -16.34 -9.28
CA TRP A 1 15.61 -17.60 -8.70
C TRP A 1 16.72 -18.26 -7.87
N GLU A 2 17.87 -18.53 -8.45
CA GLU A 2 18.98 -19.30 -7.87
C GLU A 2 19.42 -18.81 -6.48
N GLU A 3 19.68 -17.50 -6.34
CA GLU A 3 20.07 -16.90 -5.06
C GLU A 3 19.03 -17.14 -3.95
N ARG A 4 17.74 -16.95 -4.26
CA ARG A 4 16.67 -17.19 -3.28
C ARG A 4 16.52 -18.66 -2.95
N ALA A 5 16.67 -19.53 -3.93
CA ALA A 5 16.63 -20.98 -3.72
C ALA A 5 17.77 -21.44 -2.82
N THR A 6 18.98 -20.95 -3.05
CA THR A 6 20.15 -21.25 -2.20
C THR A 6 19.91 -20.85 -0.75
N ILE A 7 19.43 -19.61 -0.50
CA ILE A 7 19.15 -19.15 0.87
C ILE A 7 18.08 -20.02 1.55
N LEU A 8 17.01 -20.35 0.84
CA LEU A 8 15.92 -21.16 1.41
C LEU A 8 16.35 -22.60 1.68
N SER A 9 17.22 -23.19 0.85
CA SER A 9 17.72 -24.56 1.03
C SER A 9 18.68 -24.72 2.23
N GLU A 10 19.25 -23.61 2.74
CA GLU A 10 20.10 -23.61 3.94
C GLU A 10 19.29 -23.54 5.26
N LEU A 11 17.98 -23.39 5.19
CA LEU A 11 17.13 -23.41 6.38
C LEU A 11 16.95 -24.85 6.88
N ALA A 12 17.20 -25.09 8.18
CA ALA A 12 17.19 -26.41 8.79
C ALA A 12 15.86 -27.20 8.63
N ASP A 13 14.75 -26.48 8.49
CA ASP A 13 13.40 -27.06 8.37
C ASP A 13 12.90 -27.13 6.91
N VAL A 14 13.80 -26.90 5.92
CA VAL A 14 13.47 -26.96 4.50
C VAL A 14 14.16 -28.13 3.83
N ASP A 15 13.40 -29.18 3.54
CA ASP A 15 13.91 -30.38 2.86
C ASP A 15 14.15 -30.16 1.37
N ARG A 16 13.33 -29.30 0.74
CA ARG A 16 13.41 -29.06 -0.70
C ARG A 16 12.83 -27.70 -1.10
N VAL A 17 13.53 -27.05 -2.03
CA VAL A 17 13.06 -25.83 -2.71
C VAL A 17 12.73 -26.18 -4.15
N ILE A 18 11.52 -25.82 -4.60
CA ILE A 18 11.08 -26.05 -5.98
C ILE A 18 10.67 -24.71 -6.62
N ASN A 19 10.97 -24.59 -7.90
CA ASN A 19 10.42 -23.49 -8.69
C ASN A 19 9.06 -23.89 -9.27
N PHE A 20 8.23 -22.89 -9.53
CA PHE A 20 6.94 -23.11 -10.19
C PHE A 20 6.57 -21.87 -11.04
N ASN A 21 5.61 -22.06 -11.93
CA ASN A 21 5.06 -20.99 -12.73
C ASN A 21 3.91 -20.32 -11.97
N ASP A 22 4.07 -19.04 -11.66
CA ASP A 22 3.09 -18.18 -10.98
C ASP A 22 2.46 -17.13 -11.90
N SER A 23 2.53 -17.34 -13.23
CA SER A 23 2.02 -16.38 -14.23
C SER A 23 0.51 -16.14 -14.14
N ASP A 24 -0.23 -17.06 -13.54
CA ASP A 24 -1.66 -16.97 -13.23
C ASP A 24 -1.94 -16.36 -11.83
N ASN A 25 -0.90 -15.86 -11.13
CA ASN A 25 -0.94 -15.36 -9.76
C ASN A 25 -1.40 -16.41 -8.73
N SER A 26 -1.13 -17.69 -8.97
CA SER A 26 -1.43 -18.79 -8.08
C SER A 26 -0.21 -19.69 -7.80
N ALA A 27 -0.30 -20.48 -6.75
CA ALA A 27 0.67 -21.55 -6.44
C ALA A 27 0.19 -22.92 -6.89
N LYS A 28 -0.81 -23.02 -7.77
CA LYS A 28 -1.36 -24.29 -8.26
C LYS A 28 -0.31 -25.17 -8.91
N ASP A 29 0.59 -24.59 -9.70
CA ASP A 29 1.71 -25.35 -10.32
C ASP A 29 2.66 -25.91 -9.27
N ALA A 30 2.91 -25.20 -8.18
CA ALA A 30 3.71 -25.72 -7.07
C ALA A 30 3.07 -26.98 -6.45
N ILE A 31 1.77 -26.93 -6.16
CA ILE A 31 1.03 -28.05 -5.58
C ILE A 31 1.06 -29.26 -6.52
N ARG A 32 0.86 -29.06 -7.84
CA ARG A 32 0.97 -30.13 -8.85
C ARG A 32 2.36 -30.74 -8.90
N LYS A 33 3.40 -29.95 -8.83
CA LYS A 33 4.80 -30.41 -8.80
C LYS A 33 5.09 -31.22 -7.54
N VAL A 34 4.61 -30.77 -6.37
CA VAL A 34 4.74 -31.54 -5.13
C VAL A 34 4.03 -32.90 -5.26
N ARG A 35 2.80 -32.93 -5.80
CA ARG A 35 2.08 -34.18 -6.04
C ARG A 35 2.82 -35.13 -7.00
N ALA A 36 3.43 -34.57 -8.07
CA ALA A 36 4.22 -35.40 -8.98
C ALA A 36 5.47 -36.00 -8.35
N ILE A 37 6.09 -35.33 -7.38
CA ILE A 37 7.24 -35.80 -6.65
C ILE A 37 6.82 -36.84 -5.57
N TYR A 38 5.67 -36.61 -4.96
CA TYR A 38 5.14 -37.45 -3.84
C TYR A 38 3.71 -37.93 -4.14
N PRO A 39 3.54 -38.94 -5.01
CA PRO A 39 2.21 -39.30 -5.52
C PRO A 39 1.21 -39.75 -4.45
N ASP A 40 1.69 -40.43 -3.42
CA ASP A 40 0.86 -41.06 -2.38
C ASP A 40 0.85 -40.26 -1.06
N ALA A 41 1.52 -39.11 -1.01
CA ALA A 41 1.62 -38.31 0.21
C ALA A 41 0.35 -37.51 0.50
N HIS A 42 0.03 -37.33 1.78
CA HIS A 42 -0.90 -36.31 2.21
C HIS A 42 -0.19 -34.94 2.13
N ILE A 43 -0.68 -34.07 1.25
CA ILE A 43 -0.11 -32.74 1.03
C ILE A 43 -0.85 -31.72 1.89
N ILE A 44 -0.11 -30.98 2.71
CA ILE A 44 -0.64 -29.85 3.47
C ILE A 44 -0.12 -28.55 2.83
N PHE A 45 -1.05 -27.73 2.30
CA PHE A 45 -0.74 -26.41 1.82
C PHE A 45 -0.95 -25.38 2.94
N ALA A 46 0.14 -24.94 3.55
CA ALA A 46 0.14 -24.05 4.71
C ALA A 46 0.10 -22.58 4.30
N ASN A 47 -0.83 -21.83 4.89
CA ASN A 47 -1.01 -20.41 4.64
C ASN A 47 -0.92 -19.61 5.93
N GLY A 48 -0.21 -18.48 5.88
CA GLY A 48 -0.08 -17.54 7.00
C GLY A 48 -0.60 -16.15 6.65
N GLY A 49 -0.52 -15.23 7.61
CA GLY A 49 -0.91 -13.84 7.44
C GLY A 49 -2.40 -13.68 7.12
N ASP A 50 -2.68 -12.88 6.08
CA ASP A 50 -4.03 -12.49 5.65
C ASP A 50 -4.72 -13.49 4.70
N ARG A 51 -4.16 -14.68 4.52
CA ARG A 51 -4.72 -15.71 3.64
C ARG A 51 -5.86 -16.46 4.32
N THR A 52 -6.95 -16.65 3.57
CA THR A 52 -8.16 -17.35 4.02
C THR A 52 -8.72 -18.24 2.91
N LYS A 53 -9.70 -19.10 3.24
CA LYS A 53 -10.37 -19.96 2.25
C LYS A 53 -11.02 -19.20 1.10
N THR A 54 -11.32 -17.93 1.27
CA THR A 54 -12.06 -17.13 0.29
C THR A 54 -11.17 -16.23 -0.58
N ASN A 55 -9.87 -16.13 -0.26
CA ASN A 55 -8.97 -15.21 -0.96
C ASN A 55 -7.74 -15.88 -1.60
N ILE A 56 -7.75 -17.21 -1.73
CA ILE A 56 -6.70 -17.96 -2.43
C ILE A 56 -7.29 -18.77 -3.60
N PRO A 57 -6.73 -18.66 -4.81
CA PRO A 57 -7.20 -19.39 -5.99
C PRO A 57 -6.93 -20.91 -5.91
N GLU A 58 -6.01 -21.34 -5.06
CA GLU A 58 -5.61 -22.74 -4.90
C GLU A 58 -6.74 -23.61 -4.31
N MET A 59 -7.75 -23.01 -3.67
CA MET A 59 -8.88 -23.78 -3.11
C MET A 59 -9.63 -24.64 -4.13
N GLU A 60 -9.62 -24.24 -5.40
CA GLU A 60 -10.21 -25.02 -6.50
C GLU A 60 -9.58 -26.40 -6.62
N MET A 61 -8.34 -26.57 -6.22
CA MET A 61 -7.61 -27.84 -6.32
C MET A 61 -8.11 -28.93 -5.35
N LEU A 62 -8.91 -28.58 -4.33
CA LEU A 62 -9.53 -29.59 -3.46
C LEU A 62 -10.45 -30.55 -4.22
N GLU A 63 -11.08 -30.07 -5.30
CA GLU A 63 -11.94 -30.91 -6.14
C GLU A 63 -11.13 -31.76 -7.12
N GLU A 64 -9.91 -31.33 -7.46
CA GLU A 64 -9.06 -31.98 -8.45
C GLU A 64 -8.08 -32.96 -7.83
N MET A 65 -7.74 -32.83 -6.54
CA MET A 65 -6.61 -33.54 -5.93
C MET A 65 -6.99 -34.19 -4.60
N LEU A 66 -6.93 -35.52 -4.56
CA LEU A 66 -7.09 -36.27 -3.32
C LEU A 66 -5.92 -36.03 -2.36
N GLN A 67 -6.19 -36.15 -1.05
CA GLN A 67 -5.18 -35.99 0.01
C GLN A 67 -4.46 -34.63 -0.03
N LEU A 68 -5.19 -33.58 -0.40
CA LEU A 68 -4.74 -32.18 -0.28
C LEU A 68 -5.53 -31.49 0.84
N GLU A 69 -4.81 -30.88 1.76
CA GLU A 69 -5.36 -30.13 2.89
C GLU A 69 -4.83 -28.70 2.88
N PHE A 70 -5.70 -27.73 3.21
CA PHE A 70 -5.31 -26.33 3.39
C PHE A 70 -5.35 -25.96 4.87
N VAL A 71 -4.23 -25.49 5.39
CA VAL A 71 -4.10 -25.01 6.77
C VAL A 71 -3.85 -23.50 6.74
N PHE A 72 -4.59 -22.75 7.55
CA PHE A 72 -4.54 -21.29 7.62
C PHE A 72 -4.05 -20.82 8.98
N GLY A 73 -3.51 -19.59 9.02
CA GLY A 73 -2.98 -19.00 10.26
C GLY A 73 -1.63 -19.56 10.72
N VAL A 74 -0.93 -20.28 9.85
CA VAL A 74 0.40 -20.81 10.16
C VAL A 74 1.38 -19.66 10.37
N GLY A 75 2.06 -19.64 11.53
CA GLY A 75 2.96 -18.53 11.91
C GLY A 75 2.26 -17.24 12.34
N GLY A 76 0.92 -17.23 12.44
CA GLY A 76 0.10 -16.10 12.86
C GLY A 76 -0.80 -15.57 11.76
N THR A 77 -1.83 -14.84 12.16
CA THR A 77 -2.82 -14.25 11.25
C THR A 77 -2.46 -12.81 10.84
N ASP A 78 -1.57 -12.17 11.55
CA ASP A 78 -1.14 -10.80 11.28
C ASP A 78 -0.05 -10.80 10.20
N LYS A 79 -0.31 -10.03 9.15
CA LYS A 79 0.67 -9.80 8.09
C LYS A 79 1.67 -8.73 8.54
N ALA A 80 2.79 -9.16 9.10
CA ALA A 80 3.82 -8.26 9.58
C ALA A 80 4.44 -7.40 8.45
N ASN A 81 4.55 -7.95 7.23
CA ASN A 81 5.15 -7.23 6.09
C ASN A 81 4.75 -7.84 4.74
N SER A 82 4.94 -7.09 3.66
CA SER A 82 4.84 -7.63 2.29
C SER A 82 5.81 -6.91 1.36
N SER A 83 6.28 -7.61 0.34
CA SER A 83 7.15 -7.04 -0.69
C SER A 83 6.51 -5.85 -1.41
N SER A 84 5.20 -5.87 -1.63
CA SER A 84 4.46 -4.75 -2.21
C SER A 84 4.43 -3.53 -1.30
N TRP A 85 4.27 -3.70 0.02
CA TRP A 85 4.32 -2.60 0.98
C TRP A 85 5.73 -2.01 1.08
N ILE A 86 6.75 -2.87 1.14
CA ILE A 86 8.16 -2.45 1.16
C ILE A 86 8.48 -1.65 -0.11
N LEU A 87 8.05 -2.15 -1.27
CA LEU A 87 8.27 -1.48 -2.55
C LEU A 87 7.55 -0.13 -2.64
N GLN A 88 6.31 -0.05 -2.14
CA GLN A 88 5.54 1.20 -2.08
C GLN A 88 6.22 2.21 -1.17
N GLU A 89 6.67 1.79 0.03
CA GLU A 89 7.40 2.65 0.95
C GLU A 89 8.73 3.13 0.36
N TRP A 90 9.43 2.26 -0.36
CA TRP A 90 10.68 2.62 -1.05
C TRP A 90 10.46 3.62 -2.20
N LYS A 91 9.39 3.44 -3.00
CA LYS A 91 9.08 4.34 -4.13
C LYS A 91 8.56 5.71 -3.69
N ALA A 92 7.82 5.76 -2.60
CA ALA A 92 7.22 6.98 -2.08
C ALA A 92 7.33 7.02 -0.54
N PRO A 93 8.54 7.21 0.01
CA PRO A 93 8.77 7.19 1.45
C PRO A 93 8.03 8.33 2.14
N LYS A 94 7.58 8.05 3.37
CA LYS A 94 6.97 9.06 4.23
C LYS A 94 8.01 10.08 4.69
N THR A 95 7.70 11.35 4.55
CA THR A 95 8.43 12.46 5.15
C THR A 95 7.61 13.03 6.30
N ASN A 96 8.02 12.74 7.53
CA ASN A 96 7.31 13.18 8.73
C ASN A 96 7.45 14.69 8.97
N ARG A 97 6.39 15.28 9.53
CA ARG A 97 6.27 16.69 9.90
C ARG A 97 5.52 16.80 11.24
N ALA A 98 5.54 17.96 11.88
CA ALA A 98 4.81 18.20 13.12
C ALA A 98 3.28 18.10 12.97
N TRP A 99 2.77 18.13 11.75
CA TRP A 99 1.35 18.06 11.40
C TRP A 99 0.90 16.68 10.86
N GLY A 100 1.82 15.71 10.72
CA GLY A 100 1.59 14.42 10.10
C GLY A 100 2.72 14.04 9.16
N TYR A 101 2.42 13.66 7.93
CA TYR A 101 3.46 13.32 6.94
C TYR A 101 3.00 13.62 5.52
N TYR A 102 3.95 13.58 4.58
CA TYR A 102 3.63 13.55 3.15
C TYR A 102 4.47 12.51 2.42
N ARG A 103 4.00 12.11 1.24
CA ARG A 103 4.71 11.31 0.25
C ARG A 103 4.77 12.08 -1.06
N VAL A 104 5.86 11.95 -1.80
CA VAL A 104 5.94 12.43 -3.18
C VAL A 104 5.59 11.26 -4.09
N LEU A 105 4.44 11.35 -4.74
CA LEU A 105 3.94 10.29 -5.63
C LEU A 105 4.47 10.44 -7.05
N HIS A 106 4.72 11.68 -7.48
CA HIS A 106 5.23 12.00 -8.81
C HIS A 106 6.00 13.34 -8.77
N ASP A 107 7.15 13.39 -9.44
CA ASP A 107 7.97 14.62 -9.51
C ASP A 107 8.69 14.67 -10.87
N VAL A 108 8.19 15.52 -11.74
CA VAL A 108 8.76 15.78 -13.08
C VAL A 108 8.77 17.29 -13.35
N PRO A 109 9.53 17.76 -14.34
CA PRO A 109 9.50 19.16 -14.73
C PRO A 109 8.07 19.66 -14.99
N GLY A 110 7.65 20.68 -14.23
CA GLY A 110 6.32 21.29 -14.36
C GLY A 110 5.17 20.60 -13.60
N CYS A 111 5.38 19.40 -13.04
CA CYS A 111 4.31 18.71 -12.28
C CYS A 111 4.87 17.96 -11.07
N LYS A 112 4.32 18.24 -9.89
CA LYS A 112 4.60 17.49 -8.66
C LYS A 112 3.30 17.07 -7.98
N VAL A 113 3.14 15.77 -7.72
CA VAL A 113 2.00 15.22 -6.99
C VAL A 113 2.48 14.76 -5.61
N LYS A 114 1.78 15.21 -4.58
CA LYS A 114 2.02 14.79 -3.19
C LYS A 114 0.73 14.28 -2.57
N GLU A 115 0.86 13.25 -1.77
CA GLU A 115 -0.13 12.84 -0.79
C GLU A 115 0.26 13.43 0.56
N LEU A 116 -0.67 14.10 1.24
CA LEU A 116 -0.47 14.66 2.58
C LEU A 116 -1.47 14.04 3.54
N THR A 117 -0.99 13.59 4.69
CA THR A 117 -1.84 13.16 5.81
C THR A 117 -1.66 14.16 6.95
N VAL A 118 -2.73 14.89 7.25
CA VAL A 118 -2.75 15.88 8.34
C VAL A 118 -3.53 15.29 9.51
N GLU A 119 -2.86 15.12 10.64
CA GLU A 119 -3.45 14.53 11.85
C GLU A 119 -4.56 15.43 12.43
N PRO A 120 -5.55 14.84 13.15
CA PRO A 120 -6.55 15.58 13.89
C PRO A 120 -5.94 16.68 14.80
N GLY A 121 -6.53 17.85 14.77
CA GLY A 121 -6.07 19.02 15.53
C GLY A 121 -4.79 19.67 14.99
N LYS A 122 -4.29 19.26 13.82
CA LYS A 122 -3.06 19.79 13.22
C LYS A 122 -3.36 20.63 11.99
N SER A 123 -2.36 21.48 11.64
CA SER A 123 -2.43 22.39 10.49
C SER A 123 -1.11 22.41 9.76
N LEU A 124 -1.17 22.58 8.45
CA LEU A 124 -0.02 23.03 7.66
C LEU A 124 0.37 24.43 8.08
N SER A 125 1.58 24.86 7.76
CA SER A 125 1.94 26.28 7.87
C SER A 125 1.14 27.13 6.88
N MET A 126 0.84 28.38 7.23
CA MET A 126 0.36 29.37 6.27
C MET A 126 1.48 29.61 5.25
N GLN A 127 1.18 29.41 3.97
CA GLN A 127 2.19 29.44 2.90
C GLN A 127 1.65 30.08 1.63
N LYS A 128 2.55 30.55 0.77
CA LYS A 128 2.23 30.94 -0.61
C LYS A 128 3.36 30.56 -1.56
N HIS A 129 3.02 30.38 -2.83
CA HIS A 129 3.96 29.95 -3.84
C HIS A 129 4.03 30.95 -5.00
N PHE A 130 5.24 31.35 -5.40
CA PHE A 130 5.47 32.33 -6.47
C PHE A 130 5.73 31.71 -7.84
N LYS A 131 5.82 30.36 -7.91
CA LYS A 131 6.23 29.69 -9.15
C LYS A 131 5.29 28.57 -9.57
N ARG A 132 4.18 28.35 -8.84
CA ARG A 132 3.20 27.30 -9.14
C ARG A 132 1.82 27.65 -8.63
N ASN A 133 0.82 27.07 -9.26
CA ASN A 133 -0.52 26.90 -8.72
C ASN A 133 -0.61 25.56 -8.00
N GLU A 134 -1.61 25.36 -7.16
CA GLU A 134 -1.89 24.08 -6.55
C GLU A 134 -3.35 23.67 -6.75
N TYR A 135 -3.57 22.38 -6.94
CA TYR A 135 -4.87 21.73 -6.94
C TYR A 135 -4.91 20.74 -5.78
N TRP A 136 -5.81 20.92 -4.86
CA TRP A 136 -6.01 20.04 -3.75
C TRP A 136 -7.26 19.21 -3.94
N LEU A 137 -7.17 17.92 -3.62
CA LEU A 137 -8.28 16.97 -3.58
C LEU A 137 -8.24 16.27 -2.23
N VAL A 138 -9.35 16.30 -1.50
CA VAL A 138 -9.50 15.51 -0.26
C VAL A 138 -9.90 14.09 -0.66
N SER A 139 -8.97 13.14 -0.50
CA SER A 139 -9.21 11.72 -0.80
C SER A 139 -9.95 11.02 0.34
N GLU A 140 -9.71 11.43 1.58
CA GLU A 140 -10.31 10.86 2.78
C GLU A 140 -10.49 11.93 3.86
N GLY A 141 -11.58 11.83 4.62
CA GLY A 141 -11.88 12.75 5.72
C GLY A 141 -12.37 14.12 5.26
N LYS A 142 -12.04 15.15 6.02
CA LYS A 142 -12.36 16.55 5.72
C LYS A 142 -11.33 17.51 6.31
N ALA A 143 -11.26 18.72 5.78
CA ALA A 143 -10.33 19.75 6.23
C ALA A 143 -10.89 21.14 6.01
N ASP A 144 -10.39 22.12 6.77
CA ASP A 144 -10.68 23.53 6.57
C ASP A 144 -9.56 24.17 5.75
N LEU A 145 -9.92 24.85 4.67
CA LEU A 145 -9.02 25.67 3.87
C LEU A 145 -9.20 27.15 4.25
N LEU A 146 -8.14 27.72 4.77
CA LEU A 146 -8.01 29.18 4.92
C LEU A 146 -7.21 29.72 3.75
N SER A 147 -7.68 30.80 3.12
CA SER A 147 -6.96 31.42 2.02
C SER A 147 -7.08 32.93 2.04
N MET A 148 -6.05 33.59 1.52
CA MET A 148 -5.99 35.06 1.37
C MET A 148 -5.37 35.36 0.01
N MET A 149 -6.07 36.17 -0.76
CA MET A 149 -5.63 36.61 -2.09
C MET A 149 -4.33 37.40 -2.01
N SER A 150 -3.62 37.46 -3.11
CA SER A 150 -2.34 38.21 -3.22
C SER A 150 -2.44 39.70 -2.85
N ASN A 151 -3.63 40.30 -2.99
CA ASN A 151 -3.93 41.67 -2.59
C ASN A 151 -4.24 41.85 -1.09
N GLY A 152 -4.17 40.77 -0.28
CA GLY A 152 -4.45 40.80 1.15
C GLY A 152 -5.90 40.57 1.55
N TYR A 153 -6.81 40.35 0.59
CA TYR A 153 -8.21 40.04 0.90
C TYR A 153 -8.34 38.62 1.40
N GLN A 154 -8.80 38.45 2.65
CA GLN A 154 -9.02 37.14 3.25
C GLN A 154 -10.35 36.55 2.75
N LEU A 155 -10.30 35.35 2.22
CA LEU A 155 -11.48 34.62 1.81
C LEU A 155 -12.13 33.94 3.02
N PRO A 156 -13.44 33.71 3.00
CA PRO A 156 -14.10 32.87 4.00
C PRO A 156 -13.45 31.50 4.05
N ALA A 157 -13.33 30.95 5.27
CA ALA A 157 -12.87 29.57 5.45
C ALA A 157 -13.80 28.61 4.69
N LYS A 158 -13.20 27.69 3.94
CA LYS A 158 -13.94 26.67 3.17
C LYS A 158 -13.69 25.31 3.76
N VAL A 159 -14.77 24.62 4.14
CA VAL A 159 -14.69 23.19 4.49
C VAL A 159 -14.58 22.38 3.19
N LEU A 160 -13.57 21.53 3.12
CA LEU A 160 -13.37 20.57 2.06
C LEU A 160 -13.70 19.18 2.61
N GLU A 161 -14.77 18.59 2.15
CA GLU A 161 -15.14 17.22 2.47
C GLU A 161 -14.50 16.24 1.48
N GLN A 162 -14.61 14.95 1.77
CA GLN A 162 -14.11 13.91 0.88
C GLN A 162 -14.61 14.14 -0.56
N HIS A 163 -13.69 14.00 -1.53
CA HIS A 163 -13.87 14.27 -2.96
C HIS A 163 -14.06 15.74 -3.35
N ASN A 164 -14.04 16.67 -2.39
CA ASN A 164 -13.98 18.08 -2.74
C ASN A 164 -12.57 18.47 -3.19
N SER A 165 -12.52 19.44 -4.09
CA SER A 165 -11.29 20.03 -4.58
C SER A 165 -11.22 21.53 -4.36
N ALA A 166 -10.00 22.05 -4.33
CA ALA A 166 -9.71 23.48 -4.28
C ALA A 166 -8.56 23.82 -5.23
N TYR A 167 -8.72 24.94 -5.95
CA TYR A 167 -7.66 25.54 -6.72
C TYR A 167 -7.06 26.70 -5.94
N ILE A 168 -5.75 26.76 -5.87
CA ILE A 168 -4.98 27.79 -5.19
C ILE A 168 -4.08 28.47 -6.22
N PRO A 169 -4.39 29.75 -6.57
CA PRO A 169 -3.59 30.50 -7.52
C PRO A 169 -2.18 30.77 -7.00
N GLN A 170 -1.26 30.93 -7.93
CA GLN A 170 0.07 31.44 -7.64
C GLN A 170 -0.02 32.79 -6.92
N GLY A 171 0.74 32.93 -5.83
CA GLY A 171 0.79 34.16 -5.05
C GLY A 171 -0.27 34.29 -3.95
N ASP A 172 -1.24 33.40 -3.88
CA ASP A 172 -2.24 33.40 -2.80
C ASP A 172 -1.72 32.66 -1.56
N TRP A 173 -2.01 33.25 -0.39
CA TRP A 173 -1.75 32.62 0.88
C TRP A 173 -2.79 31.50 1.16
N HIS A 174 -2.35 30.39 1.69
CA HIS A 174 -3.23 29.29 2.03
C HIS A 174 -2.72 28.44 3.17
N GLN A 175 -3.64 27.85 3.91
CA GLN A 175 -3.38 26.91 5.00
C GLN A 175 -4.47 25.86 5.03
N LEU A 176 -4.09 24.59 5.20
CA LEU A 176 -5.02 23.51 5.48
C LEU A 176 -4.94 23.15 6.96
N THR A 177 -6.10 23.01 7.57
CA THR A 177 -6.27 22.59 8.97
C THR A 177 -7.17 21.38 9.04
N ASN A 178 -6.83 20.41 9.87
CA ASN A 178 -7.71 19.31 10.24
C ASN A 178 -8.15 19.47 11.70
N PRO A 179 -9.28 20.18 11.97
CA PRO A 179 -9.78 20.39 13.33
C PRO A 179 -10.62 19.21 13.85
N TYR A 180 -10.81 18.13 13.07
CA TYR A 180 -11.75 17.03 13.28
C TYR A 180 -11.14 15.80 13.92
#